data_5969930e80ddfe3e538d634bbb87eef2
#
_entry.id   5969930e80ddfe3e538d634bbb87eef2
#
_cell.length_a   1.000
_cell.length_b   1.000
_cell.length_c   1.000
_cell.angle_alpha   90.00
_cell.angle_beta   90.00
_cell.angle_gamma   90.00
#
_symmetry.space_group_name_H-M   'P 1'
#
loop_
_entity.id
_entity.type
_entity.pdbx_description
1 polymer ?
#
loop_
_entity_poly.entity_id
_entity_poly.type
_entity_poly.pdbx_seq_one_letter_code
_entity_poly.pdbx_strand_id
1 'polypeptide(L)'
;MTLIREATERDNDALNELQKKCPAGTSLVLGVDSSPDYFARSRPFRDWHVFVAAENDIIVGSAAFAVSDTYVEDRKIKTAYEYGFVVDPLHRRKGIAEKLQGHIENIALDKGVDLLHLDIIEDNIPSLSLFSKMGFEKVRDCTTISLMPYKRQRITADANIRSMEEADVDDVTGLINEMYRGYDFFAPFQPKDLAEYLGRIPHFDFHNILVFEDNDKLEACLGVWEYDKIRKYIVEKLNWRISLQTYLIRLFGLFTKMPYIPKPGEPLLSYNLATLAYKKPESMMELLKKAINIALDNKINFIHATIDPSCPMAAVFSQFRFQTRMKLHVLTKPLRQERFPNSGERKIYVDVSEI
;
A
#
# COMPACT_ATOMS: atom_id res chain seq x y z
N MET A 1 22.74 6.58 25.06
CA MET A 1 22.93 7.30 23.78
C MET A 1 22.24 6.49 22.69
N THR A 2 21.38 7.09 21.87
CA THR A 2 20.68 6.38 20.80
C THR A 2 21.63 6.24 19.61
N LEU A 3 21.94 5.03 19.18
CA LEU A 3 22.70 4.72 17.97
C LEU A 3 21.74 4.46 16.81
N ILE A 4 21.98 5.11 15.65
CA ILE A 4 21.26 4.78 14.41
C ILE A 4 22.20 3.96 13.54
N ARG A 5 21.72 2.85 13.03
CA ARG A 5 22.44 1.97 12.08
C ARG A 5 21.48 1.30 11.11
N GLU A 6 22.01 0.81 10.02
CA GLU A 6 21.25 -0.05 9.12
C GLU A 6 20.89 -1.38 9.81
N ALA A 7 19.68 -1.85 9.57
CA ALA A 7 19.21 -3.12 10.06
C ALA A 7 19.84 -4.28 9.26
N THR A 8 20.00 -5.40 9.92
CA THR A 8 20.46 -6.64 9.32
C THR A 8 19.42 -7.73 9.52
N GLU A 9 19.56 -8.86 8.85
CA GLU A 9 18.65 -10.01 9.04
C GLU A 9 18.61 -10.51 10.50
N ARG A 10 19.65 -10.25 11.29
CA ARG A 10 19.70 -10.60 12.73
C ARG A 10 18.73 -9.75 13.56
N ASP A 11 18.31 -8.61 13.03
CA ASP A 11 17.37 -7.70 13.71
C ASP A 11 15.89 -8.08 13.46
N ASN A 12 15.64 -9.07 12.60
CA ASN A 12 14.31 -9.48 12.16
C ASN A 12 13.32 -9.64 13.32
N ASP A 13 13.67 -10.47 14.31
CA ASP A 13 12.78 -10.79 15.42
C ASP A 13 12.54 -9.57 16.32
N ALA A 14 13.59 -8.79 16.58
CA ALA A 14 13.50 -7.58 17.40
C ALA A 14 12.63 -6.50 16.71
N LEU A 15 12.71 -6.38 15.38
CA LEU A 15 11.89 -5.48 14.59
C LEU A 15 10.42 -5.91 14.58
N ASN A 16 10.14 -7.21 14.45
CA ASN A 16 8.79 -7.75 14.56
C ASN A 16 8.20 -7.48 15.96
N GLU A 17 8.98 -7.71 17.02
CA GLU A 17 8.54 -7.42 18.39
C GLU A 17 8.32 -5.92 18.64
N LEU A 18 9.16 -5.04 18.10
CA LEU A 18 8.94 -3.60 18.13
C LEU A 18 7.63 -3.22 17.45
N GLN A 19 7.37 -3.78 16.27
CA GLN A 19 6.16 -3.50 15.49
C GLN A 19 4.89 -3.92 16.22
N LYS A 20 4.88 -5.11 16.86
CA LYS A 20 3.77 -5.60 17.69
C LYS A 20 3.47 -4.69 18.87
N LYS A 21 4.48 -4.04 19.46
CA LYS A 21 4.30 -3.06 20.54
C LYS A 21 3.73 -1.72 20.11
N CYS A 22 3.63 -1.48 18.80
CA CYS A 22 3.25 -0.19 18.22
C CYS A 22 1.98 -0.29 17.37
N PRO A 23 0.84 -0.70 17.94
CA PRO A 23 -0.41 -0.73 17.20
C PRO A 23 -0.78 0.65 16.70
N ALA A 24 -1.42 0.72 15.54
CA ALA A 24 -1.78 1.94 14.86
C ALA A 24 -3.30 2.08 14.71
N GLY A 25 -3.76 3.33 14.61
CA GLY A 25 -5.17 3.67 14.43
C GLY A 25 -5.80 4.28 15.68
N THR A 26 -6.96 4.90 15.50
CA THR A 26 -7.73 5.58 16.57
C THR A 26 -9.09 4.92 16.78
N SER A 27 -9.87 4.80 15.73
CA SER A 27 -11.21 4.20 15.78
C SER A 27 -11.18 2.68 15.63
N LEU A 28 -10.31 2.18 14.79
CA LEU A 28 -9.91 0.80 14.63
C LEU A 28 -8.41 0.75 14.93
N VAL A 29 -8.03 0.05 15.99
CA VAL A 29 -6.63 -0.13 16.37
C VAL A 29 -6.17 -1.49 15.86
N LEU A 30 -5.12 -1.47 15.05
CA LEU A 30 -4.54 -2.66 14.41
C LEU A 30 -3.13 -2.88 14.93
N GLY A 31 -2.89 -4.05 15.49
CA GLY A 31 -1.56 -4.62 15.68
C GLY A 31 -1.03 -5.13 14.35
N VAL A 32 0.28 -5.15 14.20
CA VAL A 32 0.94 -5.62 12.98
C VAL A 32 1.94 -6.71 13.33
N ASP A 33 1.86 -7.83 12.61
CA ASP A 33 2.81 -8.94 12.67
C ASP A 33 3.34 -9.24 11.27
N SER A 34 4.63 -8.98 11.05
CA SER A 34 5.33 -9.27 9.79
C SER A 34 6.17 -10.55 9.87
N SER A 35 5.91 -11.42 10.86
CA SER A 35 6.61 -12.72 10.96
C SER A 35 6.25 -13.64 9.78
N PRO A 36 7.21 -14.45 9.25
CA PRO A 36 8.57 -14.61 9.78
C PRO A 36 9.59 -13.60 9.24
N ASP A 37 9.27 -12.78 8.25
CA ASP A 37 10.21 -11.89 7.54
C ASP A 37 9.74 -10.44 7.59
N TYR A 38 10.32 -9.66 8.51
CA TYR A 38 10.05 -8.22 8.62
C TYR A 38 10.39 -7.46 7.34
N PHE A 39 11.41 -7.90 6.61
CA PHE A 39 11.91 -7.25 5.40
C PHE A 39 11.08 -7.56 4.15
N ALA A 40 10.13 -8.50 4.22
CA ALA A 40 9.31 -8.91 3.09
C ALA A 40 8.60 -7.73 2.41
N ARG A 41 8.13 -6.73 3.18
CA ARG A 41 7.54 -5.49 2.64
C ARG A 41 8.50 -4.68 1.78
N SER A 42 9.79 -4.75 2.07
CA SER A 42 10.81 -3.96 1.35
C SER A 42 11.29 -4.63 0.06
N ARG A 43 11.10 -5.94 -0.09
CA ARG A 43 11.62 -6.73 -1.23
C ARG A 43 11.11 -6.31 -2.62
N PRO A 44 9.90 -5.76 -2.80
CA PRO A 44 9.46 -5.24 -4.11
C PRO A 44 10.36 -4.12 -4.65
N PHE A 45 10.96 -3.34 -3.80
CA PHE A 45 11.87 -2.26 -4.19
C PHE A 45 13.25 -2.79 -4.59
N ARG A 46 13.92 -2.14 -5.55
CA ARG A 46 15.28 -2.49 -5.96
C ARG A 46 16.34 -1.96 -4.98
N ASP A 47 16.17 -0.74 -4.52
CA ASP A 47 17.10 -0.02 -3.63
C ASP A 47 16.33 0.40 -2.38
N TRP A 48 16.42 -0.39 -1.34
CA TRP A 48 15.71 -0.15 -0.08
C TRP A 48 16.65 -0.30 1.13
N HIS A 49 16.35 0.44 2.15
CA HIS A 49 17.10 0.46 3.40
C HIS A 49 16.15 0.49 4.58
N VAL A 50 16.49 -0.27 5.62
CA VAL A 50 15.80 -0.26 6.91
C VAL A 50 16.81 0.16 7.96
N PHE A 51 16.46 1.14 8.78
CA PHE A 51 17.29 1.63 9.88
C PHE A 51 16.65 1.33 11.22
N VAL A 52 17.50 1.08 12.20
CA VAL A 52 17.13 0.90 13.60
C VAL A 52 17.77 1.97 14.47
N ALA A 53 16.99 2.41 15.46
CA ALA A 53 17.49 3.18 16.58
C ALA A 53 17.67 2.24 17.77
N ALA A 54 18.88 2.09 18.27
CA ALA A 54 19.20 1.19 19.38
C ALA A 54 19.68 1.98 20.62
N GLU A 55 19.23 1.57 21.80
CA GLU A 55 19.70 2.03 23.11
C GLU A 55 20.11 0.81 23.93
N ASN A 56 21.39 0.74 24.34
CA ASN A 56 21.95 -0.42 25.06
C ASN A 56 21.63 -1.76 24.37
N ASP A 57 21.85 -1.81 23.06
CA ASP A 57 21.60 -2.94 22.16
C ASP A 57 20.14 -3.36 22.00
N ILE A 58 19.20 -2.61 22.58
CA ILE A 58 17.76 -2.83 22.41
C ILE A 58 17.27 -1.93 21.29
N ILE A 59 16.59 -2.49 20.30
CA ILE A 59 15.93 -1.71 19.23
C ILE A 59 14.70 -1.02 19.80
N VAL A 60 14.71 0.31 19.75
CA VAL A 60 13.65 1.19 20.29
C VAL A 60 12.94 2.01 19.22
N GLY A 61 13.40 1.94 17.99
CA GLY A 61 12.77 2.58 16.83
C GLY A 61 13.24 2.00 15.52
N SER A 62 12.46 2.15 14.49
CA SER A 62 12.82 1.81 13.10
C SER A 62 12.20 2.79 12.12
N ALA A 63 12.82 2.88 10.95
CA ALA A 63 12.32 3.57 9.77
C ALA A 63 12.93 2.94 8.53
N ALA A 64 12.25 3.04 7.40
CA ALA A 64 12.73 2.54 6.12
C ALA A 64 12.50 3.55 5.01
N PHE A 65 13.30 3.44 3.95
CA PHE A 65 13.03 4.13 2.70
C PHE A 65 13.46 3.30 1.50
N ALA A 66 12.86 3.58 0.36
CA ALA A 66 13.19 2.95 -0.92
C ALA A 66 13.37 4.01 -1.99
N VAL A 67 14.44 3.87 -2.78
CA VAL A 67 14.80 4.83 -3.83
C VAL A 67 14.31 4.34 -5.18
N SER A 68 13.71 5.23 -5.96
CA SER A 68 13.26 4.97 -7.32
C SER A 68 13.43 6.18 -8.23
N ASP A 69 13.59 5.91 -9.52
CA ASP A 69 13.44 6.94 -10.54
C ASP A 69 11.97 7.04 -10.91
N THR A 70 11.42 8.24 -10.93
CA THR A 70 10.00 8.47 -11.27
C THR A 70 9.83 9.78 -12.04
N TYR A 71 8.60 10.12 -12.36
CA TYR A 71 8.28 11.38 -13.01
C TYR A 71 7.41 12.24 -12.08
N VAL A 72 7.77 13.51 -11.96
CA VAL A 72 6.94 14.57 -11.35
C VAL A 72 6.92 15.72 -12.34
N GLU A 73 5.72 16.16 -12.76
CA GLU A 73 5.52 17.19 -13.77
C GLU A 73 6.31 16.96 -15.08
N ASP A 74 6.27 15.71 -15.56
CA ASP A 74 6.98 15.24 -16.77
C ASP A 74 8.52 15.30 -16.67
N ARG A 75 9.07 15.59 -15.49
CA ARG A 75 10.51 15.56 -15.24
C ARG A 75 10.87 14.23 -14.56
N LYS A 76 11.85 13.55 -15.12
CA LYS A 76 12.44 12.39 -14.45
C LYS A 76 13.27 12.86 -13.28
N ILE A 77 12.94 12.37 -12.09
CA ILE A 77 13.62 12.69 -10.83
C ILE A 77 13.88 11.41 -10.04
N LYS A 78 14.80 11.49 -9.10
CA LYS A 78 15.02 10.43 -8.14
C LYS A 78 14.26 10.73 -6.86
N THR A 79 13.35 9.82 -6.48
CA THR A 79 12.57 9.95 -5.26
C THR A 79 12.95 8.90 -4.24
N ALA A 80 12.62 9.14 -2.97
CA ALA A 80 12.63 8.10 -1.96
C ALA A 80 11.30 8.07 -1.22
N TYR A 81 10.66 6.91 -1.24
CA TYR A 81 9.48 6.60 -0.45
C TYR A 81 9.87 6.17 0.96
N GLU A 82 9.38 6.88 1.96
CA GLU A 82 9.64 6.61 3.37
C GLU A 82 8.49 5.86 4.03
N TYR A 83 8.80 4.83 4.80
CA TYR A 83 7.79 3.99 5.45
C TYR A 83 8.32 3.35 6.74
N GLY A 84 7.45 2.66 7.46
CA GLY A 84 7.86 1.84 8.62
C GLY A 84 8.38 2.63 9.82
N PHE A 85 8.04 3.92 9.96
CA PHE A 85 8.40 4.71 11.14
C PHE A 85 7.67 4.20 12.38
N VAL A 86 8.43 3.60 13.28
CA VAL A 86 7.93 3.08 14.57
C VAL A 86 8.89 3.49 15.68
N VAL A 87 8.33 3.89 16.82
CA VAL A 87 9.11 4.15 18.04
C VAL A 87 8.37 3.50 19.21
N ASP A 88 9.12 2.69 19.97
CA ASP A 88 8.63 2.04 21.19
C ASP A 88 7.91 3.05 22.08
N PRO A 89 6.67 2.78 22.53
CA PRO A 89 5.88 3.70 23.33
C PRO A 89 6.61 4.28 24.54
N LEU A 90 7.49 3.50 25.18
CA LEU A 90 8.29 3.93 26.34
C LEU A 90 9.46 4.86 25.97
N HIS A 91 9.78 4.94 24.67
CA HIS A 91 10.89 5.76 24.16
C HIS A 91 10.41 6.93 23.28
N ARG A 92 9.10 7.15 23.16
CA ARG A 92 8.55 8.30 22.43
C ARG A 92 8.91 9.63 23.09
N ARG A 93 8.83 10.71 22.29
CA ARG A 93 9.15 12.11 22.70
C ARG A 93 10.59 12.33 23.14
N LYS A 94 11.52 11.45 22.72
CA LYS A 94 12.97 11.56 22.97
C LYS A 94 13.76 11.96 21.70
N GLY A 95 13.09 12.40 20.64
CA GLY A 95 13.71 12.80 19.37
C GLY A 95 14.22 11.61 18.52
N ILE A 96 13.73 10.37 18.77
CA ILE A 96 14.21 9.18 18.04
C ILE A 96 13.75 9.21 16.57
N ALA A 97 12.49 9.59 16.32
CA ALA A 97 11.99 9.68 14.96
C ALA A 97 12.72 10.77 14.15
N GLU A 98 13.02 11.92 14.77
CA GLU A 98 13.80 13.00 14.16
C GLU A 98 15.23 12.56 13.83
N LYS A 99 15.85 11.74 14.70
CA LYS A 99 17.20 11.20 14.43
C LYS A 99 17.18 10.19 13.28
N LEU A 100 16.16 9.30 13.21
CA LEU A 100 15.99 8.37 12.09
C LEU A 100 15.79 9.15 10.79
N GLN A 101 14.91 10.17 10.80
CA GLN A 101 14.67 11.02 9.64
C GLN A 101 15.94 11.74 9.16
N GLY A 102 16.67 12.37 10.07
CA GLY A 102 17.93 13.03 9.71
C GLY A 102 18.97 12.07 9.13
N HIS A 103 18.99 10.82 9.59
CA HIS A 103 19.87 9.78 9.04
C HIS A 103 19.43 9.38 7.61
N ILE A 104 18.11 9.19 7.39
CA ILE A 104 17.55 8.90 6.06
C ILE A 104 17.88 10.05 5.09
N GLU A 105 17.66 11.30 5.49
CA GLU A 105 17.93 12.47 4.65
C GLU A 105 19.39 12.53 4.18
N ASN A 106 20.34 12.28 5.07
CA ASN A 106 21.75 12.24 4.71
C ASN A 106 22.07 11.18 3.66
N ILE A 107 21.57 9.94 3.86
CA ILE A 107 21.81 8.85 2.91
C ILE A 107 21.07 9.10 1.59
N ALA A 108 19.85 9.63 1.65
CA ALA A 108 19.09 9.99 0.45
C ALA A 108 19.81 11.08 -0.38
N LEU A 109 20.41 12.08 0.27
CA LEU A 109 21.24 13.09 -0.39
C LEU A 109 22.48 12.49 -1.05
N ASP A 110 23.17 11.58 -0.37
CA ASP A 110 24.36 10.87 -0.91
C ASP A 110 23.97 10.00 -2.12
N LYS A 111 22.77 9.40 -2.11
CA LYS A 111 22.22 8.62 -3.23
C LYS A 111 21.70 9.48 -4.38
N GLY A 112 21.65 10.79 -4.22
CA GLY A 112 21.20 11.71 -5.25
C GLY A 112 19.68 11.87 -5.32
N VAL A 113 18.98 11.60 -4.25
CA VAL A 113 17.52 11.79 -4.17
C VAL A 113 17.19 13.28 -4.23
N ASP A 114 16.20 13.62 -5.05
CA ASP A 114 15.70 14.97 -5.22
C ASP A 114 14.52 15.27 -4.30
N LEU A 115 13.66 14.26 -4.05
CA LEU A 115 12.40 14.41 -3.33
C LEU A 115 12.13 13.19 -2.43
N LEU A 116 11.87 13.45 -1.16
CA LEU A 116 11.29 12.46 -0.24
C LEU A 116 9.76 12.50 -0.31
N HIS A 117 9.11 11.35 -0.20
CA HIS A 117 7.65 11.28 -0.08
C HIS A 117 7.22 10.15 0.86
N LEU A 118 6.05 10.30 1.45
CA LEU A 118 5.43 9.32 2.32
C LEU A 118 3.91 9.52 2.38
N ASP A 119 3.20 8.51 2.84
CA ASP A 119 1.77 8.52 3.01
C ASP A 119 1.37 8.43 4.47
N ILE A 120 0.46 9.29 4.90
CA ILE A 120 -0.06 9.28 6.27
C ILE A 120 -1.58 9.26 6.24
N ILE A 121 -2.17 8.32 6.98
CA ILE A 121 -3.62 8.25 7.20
C ILE A 121 -4.09 9.58 7.82
N GLU A 122 -5.19 10.15 7.31
CA GLU A 122 -5.74 11.46 7.75
C GLU A 122 -5.92 11.55 9.26
N ASP A 123 -6.32 10.46 9.91
CA ASP A 123 -6.54 10.42 11.37
C ASP A 123 -5.26 10.30 12.20
N ASN A 124 -4.09 10.08 11.59
CA ASN A 124 -2.82 9.97 12.31
C ASN A 124 -2.19 11.34 12.57
N ILE A 125 -2.91 12.14 13.36
CA ILE A 125 -2.50 13.52 13.71
C ILE A 125 -1.09 13.59 14.32
N PRO A 126 -0.64 12.65 15.18
CA PRO A 126 0.73 12.68 15.70
C PRO A 126 1.79 12.59 14.60
N SER A 127 1.63 11.69 13.62
CA SER A 127 2.57 11.58 12.51
C SER A 127 2.50 12.78 11.58
N LEU A 128 1.29 13.28 11.24
CA LEU A 128 1.12 14.49 10.44
C LEU A 128 1.85 15.68 11.07
N SER A 129 1.68 15.90 12.37
CA SER A 129 2.36 16.97 13.10
C SER A 129 3.87 16.79 13.12
N LEU A 130 4.36 15.56 13.28
CA LEU A 130 5.78 15.25 13.30
C LEU A 130 6.44 15.55 11.95
N PHE A 131 5.92 14.98 10.87
CA PHE A 131 6.50 15.17 9.53
C PHE A 131 6.37 16.59 9.03
N SER A 132 5.27 17.30 9.36
CA SER A 132 5.16 18.73 9.06
C SER A 132 6.27 19.56 9.75
N LYS A 133 6.61 19.25 11.01
CA LYS A 133 7.74 19.90 11.71
C LYS A 133 9.09 19.57 11.08
N MET A 134 9.24 18.42 10.45
CA MET A 134 10.44 18.01 9.74
C MET A 134 10.51 18.59 8.31
N GLY A 135 9.57 19.45 7.90
CA GLY A 135 9.58 20.14 6.62
C GLY A 135 8.87 19.40 5.49
N PHE A 136 8.08 18.38 5.81
CA PHE A 136 7.20 17.76 4.82
C PHE A 136 5.93 18.59 4.62
N GLU A 137 5.53 18.75 3.38
CA GLU A 137 4.31 19.45 2.99
C GLU A 137 3.34 18.47 2.30
N LYS A 138 2.05 18.61 2.61
CA LYS A 138 1.01 17.84 1.94
C LYS A 138 0.83 18.33 0.52
N VAL A 139 0.93 17.43 -0.45
CA VAL A 139 0.75 17.74 -1.88
C VAL A 139 -0.58 17.19 -2.44
N ARG A 140 -1.05 16.04 -1.97
CA ARG A 140 -2.25 15.40 -2.50
C ARG A 140 -2.95 14.53 -1.47
N ASP A 141 -4.22 14.20 -1.74
CA ASP A 141 -4.96 13.15 -1.05
C ASP A 141 -5.08 11.93 -1.95
N CYS A 142 -4.80 10.75 -1.42
CA CYS A 142 -5.13 9.46 -2.00
C CYS A 142 -6.19 8.76 -1.16
N THR A 143 -6.79 7.72 -1.70
CA THR A 143 -7.84 6.98 -1.00
C THR A 143 -7.58 5.49 -1.11
N THR A 144 -7.45 4.81 0.03
CA THR A 144 -7.55 3.35 0.08
C THR A 144 -9.02 2.96 0.10
N ILE A 145 -9.46 2.31 -0.96
CA ILE A 145 -10.80 1.73 -1.08
C ILE A 145 -10.69 0.27 -0.68
N SER A 146 -11.51 -0.14 0.28
CA SER A 146 -11.52 -1.51 0.79
C SER A 146 -12.87 -2.14 0.49
N LEU A 147 -12.93 -3.04 -0.49
CA LEU A 147 -14.12 -3.83 -0.78
C LEU A 147 -14.26 -4.94 0.25
N MET A 148 -15.49 -5.20 0.70
CA MET A 148 -15.82 -6.26 1.64
C MET A 148 -16.53 -7.40 0.90
N PRO A 149 -15.88 -8.55 0.66
CA PRO A 149 -16.53 -9.71 0.10
C PRO A 149 -17.64 -10.24 1.02
N TYR A 150 -18.86 -10.42 0.52
CA TYR A 150 -19.99 -10.92 1.33
C TYR A 150 -20.91 -11.91 0.59
N LYS A 151 -20.89 -11.86 -0.72
CA LYS A 151 -21.63 -12.79 -1.58
C LYS A 151 -20.91 -12.95 -2.92
N ARG A 152 -21.07 -14.13 -3.52
CA ARG A 152 -20.55 -14.41 -4.85
C ARG A 152 -21.14 -13.44 -5.87
N GLN A 153 -20.28 -12.86 -6.67
CA GLN A 153 -20.64 -11.95 -7.75
C GLN A 153 -20.95 -12.76 -9.02
N ARG A 154 -21.99 -12.34 -9.76
CA ARG A 154 -22.26 -12.90 -11.08
C ARG A 154 -21.30 -12.29 -12.09
N ILE A 155 -20.47 -13.12 -12.69
CA ILE A 155 -19.60 -12.74 -13.80
C ILE A 155 -20.35 -13.07 -15.10
N THR A 156 -20.41 -12.14 -16.03
CA THR A 156 -21.13 -12.29 -17.29
C THR A 156 -20.23 -12.75 -18.43
N ALA A 157 -18.94 -12.49 -18.33
CA ALA A 157 -17.93 -12.82 -19.33
C ALA A 157 -16.76 -13.62 -18.70
N ASP A 158 -17.08 -14.68 -17.94
CA ASP A 158 -16.05 -15.47 -17.22
C ASP A 158 -15.08 -16.18 -18.18
N ALA A 159 -15.55 -16.54 -19.38
CA ALA A 159 -14.71 -17.15 -20.42
C ALA A 159 -13.63 -16.20 -20.96
N ASN A 160 -13.79 -14.89 -20.75
CA ASN A 160 -12.83 -13.85 -21.14
C ASN A 160 -11.78 -13.59 -20.05
N ILE A 161 -11.88 -14.23 -18.90
CA ILE A 161 -10.99 -14.01 -17.75
C ILE A 161 -10.06 -15.21 -17.58
N ARG A 162 -8.76 -14.95 -17.62
CA ARG A 162 -7.73 -15.93 -17.30
C ARG A 162 -6.61 -15.31 -16.46
N SER A 163 -5.73 -16.15 -15.93
CA SER A 163 -4.46 -15.68 -15.38
C SER A 163 -3.54 -15.18 -16.50
N MET A 164 -2.70 -14.21 -16.16
CA MET A 164 -1.65 -13.70 -17.03
C MET A 164 -0.61 -14.80 -17.31
N GLU A 165 -0.09 -14.81 -18.52
CA GLU A 165 1.04 -15.62 -18.95
C GLU A 165 2.25 -14.73 -19.28
N GLU A 166 3.44 -15.31 -19.41
CA GLU A 166 4.65 -14.56 -19.75
C GLU A 166 4.52 -13.82 -21.09
N ALA A 167 3.78 -14.41 -22.04
CA ALA A 167 3.52 -13.81 -23.34
C ALA A 167 2.69 -12.51 -23.27
N ASP A 168 1.96 -12.28 -22.17
CA ASP A 168 1.11 -11.09 -21.99
C ASP A 168 1.90 -9.87 -21.46
N VAL A 169 3.17 -10.03 -21.09
CA VAL A 169 3.96 -8.97 -20.43
C VAL A 169 3.97 -7.68 -21.24
N ASP A 170 4.10 -7.75 -22.55
CA ASP A 170 4.14 -6.58 -23.42
C ASP A 170 2.78 -5.85 -23.41
N ASP A 171 1.68 -6.58 -23.55
CA ASP A 171 0.33 -6.03 -23.59
C ASP A 171 -0.08 -5.45 -22.23
N VAL A 172 0.22 -6.15 -21.12
CA VAL A 172 -0.03 -5.67 -19.76
C VAL A 172 0.79 -4.41 -19.47
N THR A 173 2.08 -4.39 -19.89
CA THR A 173 2.93 -3.19 -19.78
C THR A 173 2.31 -2.02 -20.54
N GLY A 174 1.84 -2.26 -21.76
CA GLY A 174 1.15 -1.26 -22.57
C GLY A 174 -0.09 -0.69 -21.89
N LEU A 175 -0.94 -1.55 -21.30
CA LEU A 175 -2.14 -1.15 -20.56
C LEU A 175 -1.80 -0.26 -19.36
N ILE A 176 -0.82 -0.66 -18.54
CA ILE A 176 -0.40 0.09 -17.36
C ILE A 176 0.16 1.46 -17.76
N ASN A 177 1.06 1.48 -18.77
CA ASN A 177 1.66 2.72 -19.23
C ASN A 177 0.64 3.69 -19.84
N GLU A 178 -0.38 3.18 -20.54
CA GLU A 178 -1.46 4.00 -21.08
C GLU A 178 -2.35 4.57 -19.96
N MET A 179 -2.75 3.74 -19.00
CA MET A 179 -3.63 4.13 -17.90
C MET A 179 -3.03 5.23 -17.03
N TYR A 180 -1.73 5.14 -16.72
CA TYR A 180 -1.06 6.05 -15.79
C TYR A 180 -0.19 7.11 -16.48
N ARG A 181 -0.31 7.26 -17.79
CA ARG A 181 0.41 8.32 -18.51
C ARG A 181 0.11 9.69 -17.93
N GLY A 182 1.16 10.43 -17.57
CA GLY A 182 1.06 11.78 -17.02
C GLY A 182 0.64 11.85 -15.55
N TYR A 183 0.60 10.71 -14.84
CA TYR A 183 0.50 10.72 -13.39
C TYR A 183 1.86 11.01 -12.77
N ASP A 184 1.88 11.85 -11.74
CA ASP A 184 3.08 12.03 -10.93
C ASP A 184 3.39 10.75 -10.13
N PHE A 185 4.66 10.50 -9.84
CA PHE A 185 5.21 9.29 -9.24
C PHE A 185 5.07 8.01 -10.08
N PHE A 186 4.63 8.12 -11.33
CA PHE A 186 4.62 7.00 -12.26
C PHE A 186 5.84 7.03 -13.18
N ALA A 187 6.60 5.94 -13.22
CA ALA A 187 7.63 5.69 -14.22
C ALA A 187 7.12 4.63 -15.21
N PRO A 188 7.03 4.94 -16.54
CA PRO A 188 6.62 3.94 -17.52
C PRO A 188 7.54 2.73 -17.48
N PHE A 189 6.95 1.54 -17.40
CA PHE A 189 7.69 0.28 -17.44
C PHE A 189 8.16 -0.06 -18.87
N GLN A 190 9.35 -0.66 -18.96
CA GLN A 190 9.64 -1.54 -20.09
C GLN A 190 9.15 -2.95 -19.73
N PRO A 191 8.81 -3.82 -20.71
CA PRO A 191 8.31 -5.17 -20.40
C PRO A 191 9.22 -5.95 -19.46
N LYS A 192 10.54 -5.90 -19.69
CA LYS A 192 11.54 -6.53 -18.84
C LYS A 192 11.49 -5.98 -17.39
N ASP A 193 11.34 -4.66 -17.23
CA ASP A 193 11.33 -4.03 -15.91
C ASP A 193 10.06 -4.42 -15.12
N LEU A 194 8.92 -4.54 -15.81
CA LEU A 194 7.68 -5.03 -15.20
C LEU A 194 7.84 -6.48 -14.75
N ALA A 195 8.37 -7.37 -15.60
CA ALA A 195 8.58 -8.77 -15.23
C ALA A 195 9.54 -8.90 -14.03
N GLU A 196 10.62 -8.13 -13.98
CA GLU A 196 11.55 -8.10 -12.86
C GLU A 196 10.88 -7.54 -11.57
N TYR A 197 10.04 -6.52 -11.70
CA TYR A 197 9.29 -5.95 -10.58
C TYR A 197 8.34 -6.99 -9.98
N LEU A 198 7.53 -7.63 -10.82
CA LEU A 198 6.59 -8.66 -10.38
C LEU A 198 7.30 -9.83 -9.69
N GLY A 199 8.46 -10.24 -10.20
CA GLY A 199 9.26 -11.32 -9.60
C GLY A 199 9.90 -10.97 -8.25
N ARG A 200 9.94 -9.68 -7.86
CA ARG A 200 10.41 -9.26 -6.52
C ARG A 200 9.31 -9.23 -5.47
N ILE A 201 8.04 -9.14 -5.88
CA ILE A 201 6.91 -9.09 -4.94
C ILE A 201 6.76 -10.45 -4.27
N PRO A 202 6.90 -10.56 -2.94
CA PRO A 202 6.76 -11.84 -2.24
C PRO A 202 5.36 -12.42 -2.40
N HIS A 203 5.25 -13.73 -2.64
CA HIS A 203 3.97 -14.43 -2.83
C HIS A 203 3.10 -13.85 -3.96
N PHE A 204 3.75 -13.39 -5.02
CA PHE A 204 3.08 -12.82 -6.18
C PHE A 204 3.81 -13.22 -7.46
N ASP A 205 3.08 -13.69 -8.45
CA ASP A 205 3.60 -14.04 -9.77
C ASP A 205 2.56 -13.73 -10.87
N PHE A 206 2.84 -14.12 -12.11
CA PHE A 206 1.91 -13.91 -13.22
C PHE A 206 0.53 -14.54 -12.99
N HIS A 207 0.44 -15.68 -12.29
CA HIS A 207 -0.83 -16.35 -12.00
C HIS A 207 -1.74 -15.55 -11.06
N ASN A 208 -1.15 -14.63 -10.28
CA ASN A 208 -1.91 -13.72 -9.42
C ASN A 208 -2.50 -12.54 -10.19
N ILE A 209 -2.13 -12.36 -11.47
CA ILE A 209 -2.66 -11.29 -12.31
C ILE A 209 -3.77 -11.87 -13.18
N LEU A 210 -4.96 -11.37 -13.01
CA LEU A 210 -6.09 -11.64 -13.88
C LEU A 210 -6.04 -10.69 -15.08
N VAL A 211 -6.26 -11.23 -16.27
CA VAL A 211 -6.42 -10.45 -17.49
C VAL A 211 -7.81 -10.68 -18.07
N PHE A 212 -8.39 -9.64 -18.65
CA PHE A 212 -9.62 -9.72 -19.41
C PHE A 212 -9.29 -9.56 -20.89
N GLU A 213 -9.65 -10.56 -21.68
CA GLU A 213 -9.39 -10.64 -23.11
C GLU A 213 -10.69 -10.58 -23.91
N ASP A 214 -10.76 -9.71 -24.89
CA ASP A 214 -11.89 -9.58 -25.81
C ASP A 214 -11.38 -9.49 -27.25
N ASN A 215 -11.82 -10.43 -28.13
CA ASN A 215 -11.37 -10.53 -29.52
C ASN A 215 -9.84 -10.55 -29.67
N ASP A 216 -9.17 -11.44 -28.95
CA ASP A 216 -7.72 -11.64 -28.91
C ASP A 216 -6.92 -10.38 -28.52
N LYS A 217 -7.53 -9.47 -27.72
CA LYS A 217 -6.89 -8.26 -27.19
C LYS A 217 -7.11 -8.12 -25.70
N LEU A 218 -6.06 -7.80 -24.98
CA LEU A 218 -6.15 -7.47 -23.58
C LEU A 218 -6.82 -6.10 -23.38
N GLU A 219 -7.90 -6.09 -22.62
CA GLU A 219 -8.72 -4.91 -22.31
C GLU A 219 -8.55 -4.44 -20.87
N ALA A 220 -8.15 -5.34 -19.96
CA ALA A 220 -7.89 -5.01 -18.57
C ALA A 220 -6.94 -6.00 -17.90
N CYS A 221 -6.23 -5.56 -16.86
CA CYS A 221 -5.46 -6.40 -15.97
C CYS A 221 -5.66 -5.99 -14.51
N LEU A 222 -5.58 -6.96 -13.59
CA LEU A 222 -5.75 -6.79 -12.15
C LEU A 222 -4.96 -7.87 -11.41
N GLY A 223 -3.96 -7.46 -10.64
CA GLY A 223 -3.22 -8.35 -9.75
C GLY A 223 -3.88 -8.48 -8.39
N VAL A 224 -3.90 -9.69 -7.83
CA VAL A 224 -4.41 -10.00 -6.50
C VAL A 224 -3.25 -10.47 -5.63
N TRP A 225 -2.74 -9.58 -4.79
CA TRP A 225 -1.62 -9.87 -3.92
C TRP A 225 -2.10 -10.33 -2.54
N GLU A 226 -1.69 -11.52 -2.13
CA GLU A 226 -1.96 -12.09 -0.81
C GLU A 226 -1.07 -11.41 0.27
N TYR A 227 -1.36 -10.15 0.54
CA TYR A 227 -0.54 -9.29 1.40
C TYR A 227 -0.48 -9.78 2.86
N ASP A 228 -1.53 -10.45 3.32
CA ASP A 228 -1.58 -11.05 4.65
C ASP A 228 -0.53 -12.15 4.89
N LYS A 229 0.07 -12.70 3.82
CA LYS A 229 1.20 -13.63 3.94
C LYS A 229 2.51 -12.99 4.39
N ILE A 230 2.66 -11.67 4.13
CA ILE A 230 3.86 -10.93 4.53
C ILE A 230 3.62 -9.98 5.70
N ARG A 231 2.36 -9.55 5.89
CA ARG A 231 2.00 -8.61 6.93
C ARG A 231 0.57 -8.85 7.40
N LYS A 232 0.45 -9.35 8.62
CA LYS A 232 -0.86 -9.64 9.24
C LYS A 232 -1.29 -8.47 10.11
N TYR A 233 -2.50 -8.01 9.88
CA TYR A 233 -3.16 -7.06 10.75
C TYR A 233 -4.03 -7.82 11.75
N ILE A 234 -3.94 -7.47 13.03
CA ILE A 234 -4.74 -8.05 14.10
C ILE A 234 -5.61 -6.94 14.68
N VAL A 235 -6.91 -7.14 14.74
CA VAL A 235 -7.82 -6.19 15.35
C VAL A 235 -7.57 -6.19 16.87
N GLU A 236 -7.00 -5.12 17.41
CA GLU A 236 -6.77 -5.01 18.85
C GLU A 236 -7.95 -4.34 19.57
N LYS A 237 -8.44 -3.26 18.97
CA LYS A 237 -9.51 -2.48 19.59
C LYS A 237 -10.42 -1.84 18.53
N LEU A 238 -11.71 -1.83 18.82
CA LEU A 238 -12.73 -1.08 18.09
C LEU A 238 -13.29 0.01 19.01
N ASN A 239 -13.50 1.22 18.48
CA ASN A 239 -14.25 2.22 19.21
C ASN A 239 -15.75 1.80 19.33
N TRP A 240 -16.50 2.45 20.23
CA TRP A 240 -17.89 2.08 20.49
C TRP A 240 -18.81 2.20 19.25
N ARG A 241 -18.52 3.16 18.34
CA ARG A 241 -19.31 3.37 17.11
C ARG A 241 -19.12 2.21 16.15
N ILE A 242 -17.86 1.83 15.89
CA ILE A 242 -17.54 0.68 15.02
C ILE A 242 -18.05 -0.61 15.68
N SER A 243 -17.93 -0.76 16.99
CA SER A 243 -18.46 -1.93 17.70
C SER A 243 -19.97 -2.04 17.53
N LEU A 244 -20.72 -0.93 17.66
CA LEU A 244 -22.15 -0.91 17.45
C LEU A 244 -22.52 -1.24 15.98
N GLN A 245 -21.84 -0.63 15.01
CA GLN A 245 -22.05 -0.93 13.58
C GLN A 245 -21.78 -2.41 13.30
N THR A 246 -20.70 -2.96 13.83
CA THR A 246 -20.35 -4.38 13.67
C THR A 246 -21.42 -5.28 14.28
N TYR A 247 -21.94 -4.93 15.45
CA TYR A 247 -23.03 -5.67 16.08
C TYR A 247 -24.28 -5.67 15.21
N LEU A 248 -24.69 -4.52 14.67
CA LEU A 248 -25.83 -4.40 13.76
C LEU A 248 -25.63 -5.21 12.50
N ILE A 249 -24.44 -5.13 11.88
CA ILE A 249 -24.12 -5.93 10.69
C ILE A 249 -24.27 -7.43 10.98
N ARG A 250 -23.79 -7.91 12.14
CA ARG A 250 -23.94 -9.32 12.55
C ARG A 250 -25.40 -9.69 12.79
N LEU A 251 -26.18 -8.81 13.40
CA LEU A 251 -27.61 -9.04 13.63
C LEU A 251 -28.35 -9.15 12.30
N PHE A 252 -28.12 -8.23 11.37
CA PHE A 252 -28.68 -8.30 10.01
C PHE A 252 -28.18 -9.51 9.24
N GLY A 253 -26.97 -9.97 9.50
CA GLY A 253 -26.38 -11.18 8.92
C GLY A 253 -27.16 -12.46 9.19
N LEU A 254 -28.02 -12.47 10.24
CA LEU A 254 -28.92 -13.60 10.51
C LEU A 254 -30.03 -13.73 9.46
N PHE A 255 -30.37 -12.65 8.77
CA PHE A 255 -31.47 -12.58 7.82
C PHE A 255 -30.99 -12.40 6.36
N THR A 256 -29.81 -11.84 6.16
CA THR A 256 -29.26 -11.53 4.84
C THR A 256 -27.76 -11.79 4.81
N LYS A 257 -27.20 -11.97 3.59
CA LYS A 257 -25.74 -12.08 3.43
C LYS A 257 -25.10 -10.71 3.72
N MET A 258 -24.24 -10.67 4.73
CA MET A 258 -23.50 -9.48 5.17
C MET A 258 -21.99 -9.79 5.21
N PRO A 259 -21.13 -8.75 5.05
CA PRO A 259 -19.68 -8.94 5.21
C PRO A 259 -19.31 -9.40 6.62
N TYR A 260 -18.29 -10.23 6.72
CA TYR A 260 -17.71 -10.58 8.00
C TYR A 260 -16.71 -9.48 8.43
N ILE A 261 -16.89 -8.97 9.63
CA ILE A 261 -15.98 -7.99 10.25
C ILE A 261 -15.28 -8.69 11.43
N PRO A 262 -13.93 -8.81 11.42
CA PRO A 262 -13.18 -9.44 12.48
C PRO A 262 -13.42 -8.80 13.84
N LYS A 263 -13.33 -9.61 14.91
CA LYS A 263 -13.45 -9.15 16.31
C LYS A 263 -12.06 -8.77 16.85
N PRO A 264 -12.01 -8.03 17.97
CA PRO A 264 -10.76 -7.90 18.72
C PRO A 264 -10.12 -9.26 19.00
N GLY A 265 -8.82 -9.38 18.71
CA GLY A 265 -8.04 -10.62 18.78
C GLY A 265 -8.02 -11.45 17.50
N GLU A 266 -8.88 -11.15 16.52
CA GLU A 266 -8.90 -11.88 15.25
C GLU A 266 -8.03 -11.19 14.18
N PRO A 267 -7.44 -11.97 13.25
CA PRO A 267 -6.73 -11.40 12.11
C PRO A 267 -7.71 -10.74 11.12
N LEU A 268 -7.29 -9.63 10.57
CA LEU A 268 -7.93 -8.97 9.44
C LEU A 268 -7.21 -9.43 8.19
N LEU A 269 -7.77 -10.43 7.49
CA LEU A 269 -7.20 -10.99 6.27
C LEU A 269 -7.53 -10.09 5.08
N SER A 270 -6.52 -9.74 4.31
CA SER A 270 -6.69 -8.83 3.18
C SER A 270 -5.84 -9.18 1.98
N TYR A 271 -6.38 -8.86 0.81
CA TYR A 271 -5.65 -8.81 -0.45
C TYR A 271 -5.41 -7.35 -0.85
N ASN A 272 -4.24 -7.07 -1.40
CA ASN A 272 -3.97 -5.80 -2.06
C ASN A 272 -4.06 -5.98 -3.57
N LEU A 273 -4.70 -5.03 -4.24
CA LEU A 273 -4.80 -5.05 -5.70
C LEU A 273 -3.61 -4.30 -6.32
N ALA A 274 -2.96 -4.96 -7.25
CA ALA A 274 -1.81 -4.46 -7.99
C ALA A 274 -2.12 -4.37 -9.49
N THR A 275 -1.28 -3.72 -10.26
CA THR A 275 -1.33 -3.69 -11.73
C THR A 275 -2.72 -3.40 -12.30
N LEU A 276 -3.44 -2.45 -11.68
CA LEU A 276 -4.79 -2.08 -12.08
C LEU A 276 -4.77 -1.24 -13.35
N ALA A 277 -5.13 -1.80 -14.50
CA ALA A 277 -5.26 -1.03 -15.74
C ALA A 277 -6.38 -1.57 -16.63
N TYR A 278 -7.03 -0.68 -17.39
CA TYR A 278 -8.11 -1.06 -18.29
C TYR A 278 -8.32 -0.04 -19.42
N LYS A 279 -8.86 -0.51 -20.54
CA LYS A 279 -9.40 0.33 -21.62
C LYS A 279 -10.88 0.62 -21.43
N LYS A 280 -11.65 -0.40 -20.96
CA LYS A 280 -13.09 -0.29 -20.73
C LYS A 280 -13.43 -0.57 -19.26
N PRO A 281 -14.22 0.29 -18.60
CA PRO A 281 -14.62 0.06 -17.20
C PRO A 281 -15.35 -1.27 -16.96
N GLU A 282 -16.07 -1.77 -17.96
CA GLU A 282 -16.82 -3.03 -17.88
C GLU A 282 -15.88 -4.23 -17.71
N SER A 283 -14.76 -4.24 -18.43
CA SER A 283 -13.75 -5.29 -18.34
C SER A 283 -13.12 -5.33 -16.95
N MET A 284 -12.79 -4.17 -16.38
CA MET A 284 -12.28 -4.06 -14.99
C MET A 284 -13.34 -4.50 -13.98
N MET A 285 -14.62 -4.19 -14.21
CA MET A 285 -15.71 -4.63 -13.34
C MET A 285 -15.79 -6.15 -13.26
N GLU A 286 -15.65 -6.86 -14.37
CA GLU A 286 -15.65 -8.32 -14.39
C GLU A 286 -14.44 -8.89 -13.65
N LEU A 287 -13.24 -8.30 -13.80
CA LEU A 287 -12.05 -8.68 -13.04
C LEU A 287 -12.23 -8.46 -11.54
N LEU A 288 -12.79 -7.33 -11.10
CA LEU A 288 -13.08 -7.07 -9.69
C LEU A 288 -14.10 -8.07 -9.11
N LYS A 289 -15.13 -8.44 -9.88
CA LYS A 289 -16.07 -9.49 -9.48
C LYS A 289 -15.37 -10.84 -9.30
N LYS A 290 -14.43 -11.17 -10.18
CA LYS A 290 -13.61 -12.40 -10.07
C LYS A 290 -12.73 -12.35 -8.83
N ALA A 291 -12.04 -11.23 -8.58
CA ALA A 291 -11.23 -11.04 -7.38
C ALA A 291 -12.06 -11.15 -6.09
N ILE A 292 -13.29 -10.59 -6.05
CA ILE A 292 -14.21 -10.77 -4.92
C ILE A 292 -14.59 -12.24 -4.72
N ASN A 293 -14.81 -12.99 -5.79
CA ASN A 293 -15.14 -14.41 -5.69
C ASN A 293 -13.95 -15.22 -5.16
N ILE A 294 -12.72 -14.93 -5.62
CA ILE A 294 -11.49 -15.54 -5.11
C ILE A 294 -11.33 -15.23 -3.61
N ALA A 295 -11.54 -13.99 -3.22
CA ALA A 295 -11.45 -13.58 -1.82
C ALA A 295 -12.48 -14.26 -0.93
N LEU A 296 -13.71 -14.47 -1.42
CA LEU A 296 -14.75 -15.25 -0.70
C LEU A 296 -14.34 -16.70 -0.49
N ASP A 297 -13.80 -17.34 -1.53
CA ASP A 297 -13.37 -18.73 -1.46
C ASP A 297 -12.23 -18.92 -0.46
N ASN A 298 -11.35 -17.91 -0.32
CA ASN A 298 -10.23 -17.86 0.62
C ASN A 298 -10.56 -17.19 1.97
N LYS A 299 -11.84 -16.85 2.21
CA LYS A 299 -12.32 -16.22 3.46
C LYS A 299 -11.62 -14.89 3.80
N ILE A 300 -11.22 -14.14 2.78
CA ILE A 300 -10.61 -12.83 2.91
C ILE A 300 -11.67 -11.80 3.32
N ASN A 301 -11.32 -10.94 4.27
CA ASN A 301 -12.23 -9.93 4.81
C ASN A 301 -12.29 -8.69 3.93
N PHE A 302 -11.14 -8.27 3.38
CA PHE A 302 -11.01 -7.03 2.61
C PHE A 302 -10.14 -7.21 1.37
N ILE A 303 -10.49 -6.45 0.33
CA ILE A 303 -9.65 -6.28 -0.86
C ILE A 303 -9.35 -4.79 -0.97
N HIS A 304 -8.09 -4.41 -0.91
CA HIS A 304 -7.65 -3.01 -0.88
C HIS A 304 -7.09 -2.55 -2.22
N ALA A 305 -7.41 -1.32 -2.59
CA ALA A 305 -6.73 -0.59 -3.65
C ALA A 305 -6.54 0.86 -3.20
N THR A 306 -5.33 1.39 -3.31
CA THR A 306 -5.05 2.80 -3.04
C THR A 306 -4.90 3.53 -4.37
N ILE A 307 -5.68 4.58 -4.55
CA ILE A 307 -5.76 5.33 -5.79
C ILE A 307 -5.91 6.84 -5.52
N ASP A 308 -5.51 7.64 -6.48
CA ASP A 308 -5.92 9.05 -6.53
C ASP A 308 -7.44 9.13 -6.72
N PRO A 309 -8.18 9.93 -5.91
CA PRO A 309 -9.64 10.02 -6.01
C PRO A 309 -10.16 10.47 -7.37
N SER A 310 -9.34 11.18 -8.15
CA SER A 310 -9.69 11.61 -9.52
C SER A 310 -9.33 10.58 -10.59
N CYS A 311 -8.75 9.43 -10.20
CA CYS A 311 -8.53 8.31 -11.11
C CYS A 311 -9.88 7.73 -11.55
N PRO A 312 -10.10 7.45 -12.87
CA PRO A 312 -11.33 6.84 -13.36
C PRO A 312 -11.70 5.51 -12.66
N MET A 313 -10.71 4.81 -12.13
CA MET A 313 -10.88 3.60 -11.35
C MET A 313 -11.81 3.80 -10.13
N ALA A 314 -11.84 4.99 -9.52
CA ALA A 314 -12.70 5.31 -8.37
C ALA A 314 -14.18 5.12 -8.70
N ALA A 315 -14.60 5.40 -9.94
CA ALA A 315 -15.97 5.20 -10.40
C ALA A 315 -16.33 3.71 -10.52
N VAL A 316 -15.38 2.87 -10.93
CA VAL A 316 -15.58 1.41 -11.01
C VAL A 316 -15.78 0.83 -9.62
N PHE A 317 -14.92 1.19 -8.65
CA PHE A 317 -15.07 0.73 -7.27
C PHE A 317 -16.38 1.20 -6.63
N SER A 318 -16.88 2.40 -6.97
CA SER A 318 -18.10 2.96 -6.38
C SER A 318 -19.36 2.14 -6.64
N GLN A 319 -19.34 1.23 -7.61
CA GLN A 319 -20.46 0.35 -7.94
C GLN A 319 -20.64 -0.81 -6.95
N PHE A 320 -19.65 -1.06 -6.08
CA PHE A 320 -19.75 -2.12 -5.07
C PHE A 320 -20.37 -1.58 -3.78
N ARG A 321 -21.39 -2.31 -3.26
CA ARG A 321 -22.24 -1.85 -2.15
C ARG A 321 -21.48 -1.74 -0.81
N PHE A 322 -20.68 -2.76 -0.46
CA PHE A 322 -19.96 -2.81 0.81
C PHE A 322 -18.50 -2.47 0.60
N GLN A 323 -18.17 -1.23 0.91
CA GLN A 323 -16.80 -0.72 0.86
C GLN A 323 -16.57 0.28 1.99
N THR A 324 -15.33 0.42 2.39
CA THR A 324 -14.86 1.53 3.23
C THR A 324 -13.83 2.33 2.45
N ARG A 325 -13.67 3.59 2.85
CA ARG A 325 -12.69 4.50 2.26
C ARG A 325 -11.88 5.13 3.36
N MET A 326 -10.56 5.02 3.24
CA MET A 326 -9.60 5.62 4.15
C MET A 326 -8.76 6.62 3.36
N LYS A 327 -8.73 7.85 3.82
CA LYS A 327 -7.99 8.91 3.17
C LYS A 327 -6.55 8.93 3.66
N LEU A 328 -5.63 9.06 2.73
CA LEU A 328 -4.21 9.20 2.93
C LEU A 328 -3.77 10.58 2.46
N HIS A 329 -2.93 11.24 3.24
CA HIS A 329 -2.22 12.44 2.80
C HIS A 329 -0.86 12.04 2.27
N VAL A 330 -0.60 12.35 1.00
CA VAL A 330 0.72 12.24 0.39
C VAL A 330 1.49 13.50 0.76
N LEU A 331 2.59 13.32 1.47
CA LEU A 331 3.48 14.39 1.90
C LEU A 331 4.82 14.27 1.17
N THR A 332 5.41 15.41 0.83
CA THR A 332 6.72 15.46 0.18
C THR A 332 7.65 16.44 0.87
N LYS A 333 8.96 16.18 0.76
CA LYS A 333 10.02 17.08 1.19
C LYS A 333 11.12 17.14 0.13
N PRO A 334 11.33 18.28 -0.54
CA PRO A 334 12.46 18.46 -1.44
C PRO A 334 13.80 18.40 -0.68
N LEU A 335 14.80 17.72 -1.27
CA LEU A 335 16.15 17.66 -0.71
C LEU A 335 17.17 18.54 -1.45
N ARG A 336 17.02 18.65 -2.78
CA ARG A 336 18.01 19.33 -3.65
C ARG A 336 17.50 20.58 -4.35
N GLN A 337 16.20 20.75 -4.47
CA GLN A 337 15.57 21.92 -5.09
C GLN A 337 14.74 22.66 -4.06
N GLU A 338 14.77 23.98 -4.08
CA GLU A 338 14.02 24.81 -3.11
C GLU A 338 12.49 24.64 -3.19
N ARG A 339 11.95 24.19 -4.34
CA ARG A 339 10.53 23.83 -4.50
C ARG A 339 10.36 22.91 -5.70
N PHE A 340 9.71 21.77 -5.48
CA PHE A 340 8.93 21.17 -6.56
C PHE A 340 7.63 21.96 -6.69
N PRO A 341 7.21 22.31 -7.91
CA PRO A 341 5.95 22.97 -8.11
C PRO A 341 4.86 22.16 -7.41
N ASN A 342 3.95 22.87 -6.74
CA ASN A 342 2.87 22.20 -5.98
C ASN A 342 1.89 21.61 -6.99
N SER A 343 2.10 20.36 -7.37
CA SER A 343 1.37 19.66 -8.43
C SER A 343 -0.07 19.27 -8.03
N GLY A 344 -0.70 20.03 -7.12
CA GLY A 344 -2.05 19.76 -6.61
C GLY A 344 -3.13 19.50 -7.67
N GLU A 345 -2.82 19.74 -8.94
CA GLU A 345 -3.71 19.50 -10.07
C GLU A 345 -3.46 18.16 -10.77
N ARG A 346 -2.24 17.58 -10.68
CA ARG A 346 -1.92 16.31 -11.36
C ARG A 346 -2.30 15.12 -10.49
N LYS A 347 -2.74 14.05 -11.14
CA LYS A 347 -3.04 12.79 -10.47
C LYS A 347 -1.74 12.11 -10.03
N ILE A 348 -1.81 11.41 -8.92
CA ILE A 348 -0.68 10.66 -8.36
C ILE A 348 -0.91 9.16 -8.61
N TYR A 349 0.14 8.49 -9.05
CA TYR A 349 0.21 7.03 -9.03
C TYR A 349 0.70 6.59 -7.65
N VAL A 350 0.03 5.61 -7.08
CA VAL A 350 0.45 4.95 -5.84
C VAL A 350 0.73 3.50 -6.19
N ASP A 351 1.97 3.09 -6.01
CA ASP A 351 2.36 1.70 -6.22
C ASP A 351 1.85 0.81 -5.07
N VAL A 352 1.49 -0.45 -5.38
CA VAL A 352 1.01 -1.38 -4.36
C VAL A 352 2.05 -1.68 -3.29
N SER A 353 3.34 -1.57 -3.61
CA SER A 353 4.45 -1.74 -2.65
C SER A 353 4.58 -0.59 -1.65
N GLU A 354 3.96 0.56 -1.93
CA GLU A 354 3.96 1.74 -1.05
C GLU A 354 2.84 1.72 0.02
N ILE A 355 2.01 0.68 0.04
CA ILE A 355 0.81 0.61 0.89
C ILE A 355 1.01 -0.28 2.13
#